data_d2b0a8100319ea5ed45cff5f43649bfb
#
_entry.id   d2b0a8100319ea5ed45cff5f43649bfb
#
_cell.length_a   1.000
_cell.length_b   1.000
_cell.length_c   1.000
_cell.angle_alpha   90.00
_cell.angle_beta   90.00
_cell.angle_gamma   90.00
#
_symmetry.space_group_name_H-M   'P 1'
#
loop_
_entity.id
_entity.type
_entity.pdbx_description
1 polymer ?
#
loop_
_entity_poly.entity_id
_entity_poly.type
_entity_poly.pdbx_seq_one_letter_code
_entity_poly.pdbx_strand_id
1 'polypeptide(L)'
;MKNMNSYEYLLSDLTKLNGVGKKTMEILKKKKVNNIFDLLWRLPKSYTDRSLTCDICDLQIGKIQTINIIPTKYHFPRIRNLPNKVNCEDQTGKIDCIFFNSYEGYVRKILPLNEPVSISGKITSYKGRYQITNPTYVSKDNSLIERVHNTYSLTEGIKEKTYTKIINQILKNLPTLNEWHNKEILKLFDNESWNDSIIKLHDPKNIENFRSNF
;
A
#
# COMPACT_ATOMS: atom_id res chain seq x y z
N MET A 1 -20.83 6.60 -24.63
CA MET A 1 -20.80 5.63 -23.52
C MET A 1 -22.20 5.61 -22.93
N LYS A 2 -22.89 4.45 -22.92
CA LYS A 2 -24.23 4.34 -22.29
C LYS A 2 -24.09 4.73 -20.81
N ASN A 3 -24.95 5.63 -20.33
CA ASN A 3 -25.09 5.93 -18.91
C ASN A 3 -25.49 4.63 -18.19
N MET A 4 -24.49 3.90 -17.69
CA MET A 4 -24.75 2.78 -16.80
C MET A 4 -25.37 3.33 -15.52
N ASN A 5 -26.50 2.78 -15.09
CA ASN A 5 -27.10 3.13 -13.81
C ASN A 5 -26.05 2.90 -12.71
N SER A 6 -25.98 3.79 -11.74
CA SER A 6 -25.00 3.73 -10.63
C SER A 6 -24.96 2.36 -9.96
N TYR A 7 -26.13 1.74 -9.78
CA TYR A 7 -26.24 0.39 -9.21
C TYR A 7 -25.74 -0.71 -10.15
N GLU A 8 -25.90 -0.56 -11.47
CA GLU A 8 -25.39 -1.53 -12.45
C GLU A 8 -23.86 -1.60 -12.42
N TYR A 9 -23.19 -0.46 -12.19
CA TYR A 9 -21.74 -0.46 -12.02
C TYR A 9 -21.32 -1.26 -10.78
N LEU A 10 -21.91 -0.99 -9.62
CA LEU A 10 -21.57 -1.65 -8.37
C LEU A 10 -21.85 -3.16 -8.39
N LEU A 11 -22.92 -3.57 -9.05
CA LEU A 11 -23.30 -4.97 -9.19
C LEU A 11 -22.62 -5.67 -10.38
N SER A 12 -21.79 -4.95 -11.14
CA SER A 12 -21.13 -5.55 -12.30
C SER A 12 -20.02 -6.53 -11.91
N ASP A 13 -19.74 -7.46 -12.83
CA ASP A 13 -18.68 -8.47 -12.68
C ASP A 13 -17.29 -7.81 -12.61
N LEU A 14 -16.46 -8.34 -11.76
CA LEU A 14 -15.09 -7.84 -11.49
C LEU A 14 -14.14 -8.00 -12.68
N THR A 15 -14.45 -8.85 -13.66
CA THR A 15 -13.62 -9.05 -14.86
C THR A 15 -13.53 -7.80 -15.74
N LYS A 16 -14.44 -6.82 -15.54
CA LYS A 16 -14.39 -5.51 -16.19
C LYS A 16 -13.24 -4.62 -15.67
N LEU A 17 -12.64 -4.98 -14.54
CA LEU A 17 -11.56 -4.22 -13.91
C LEU A 17 -10.19 -4.68 -14.45
N ASN A 18 -9.31 -3.72 -14.73
CA ASN A 18 -7.96 -4.01 -15.13
C ASN A 18 -7.21 -4.72 -13.99
N GLY A 19 -6.54 -5.84 -14.31
CA GLY A 19 -5.82 -6.66 -13.33
C GLY A 19 -6.65 -7.78 -12.71
N VAL A 20 -7.93 -7.90 -13.06
CA VAL A 20 -8.78 -9.03 -12.66
C VAL A 20 -8.91 -10.02 -13.81
N GLY A 21 -7.95 -10.94 -13.92
CA GLY A 21 -8.03 -12.06 -14.84
C GLY A 21 -8.80 -13.26 -14.26
N LYS A 22 -8.99 -14.31 -15.07
CA LYS A 22 -9.73 -15.54 -14.67
C LYS A 22 -9.25 -16.10 -13.33
N LYS A 23 -7.94 -16.24 -13.13
CA LYS A 23 -7.34 -16.74 -11.88
C LYS A 23 -7.68 -15.86 -10.68
N THR A 24 -7.58 -14.55 -10.80
CA THR A 24 -7.93 -13.60 -9.72
C THR A 24 -9.41 -13.67 -9.39
N MET A 25 -10.27 -13.77 -10.42
CA MET A 25 -11.71 -13.90 -10.25
C MET A 25 -12.08 -15.18 -9.51
N GLU A 26 -11.48 -16.33 -9.85
CA GLU A 26 -11.71 -17.60 -9.16
C GLU A 26 -11.35 -17.52 -7.66
N ILE A 27 -10.21 -16.86 -7.35
CA ILE A 27 -9.79 -16.64 -5.95
C ILE A 27 -10.79 -15.78 -5.21
N LEU A 28 -11.27 -14.68 -5.80
CA LEU A 28 -12.24 -13.78 -5.21
C LEU A 28 -13.60 -14.48 -5.00
N LYS A 29 -14.09 -15.25 -5.97
CA LYS A 29 -15.33 -16.03 -5.87
C LYS A 29 -15.31 -17.05 -4.71
N LYS A 30 -14.17 -17.71 -4.47
CA LYS A 30 -14.01 -18.60 -3.30
C LYS A 30 -14.23 -17.86 -1.97
N LYS A 31 -14.05 -16.56 -1.96
CA LYS A 31 -14.30 -15.68 -0.79
C LYS A 31 -15.66 -14.96 -0.86
N LYS A 32 -16.57 -15.42 -1.71
CA LYS A 32 -17.90 -14.83 -1.92
C LYS A 32 -17.85 -13.36 -2.37
N VAL A 33 -16.82 -13.00 -3.16
CA VAL A 33 -16.70 -11.69 -3.79
C VAL A 33 -17.04 -11.87 -5.27
N ASN A 34 -18.23 -11.45 -5.66
CA ASN A 34 -18.78 -11.69 -7.00
C ASN A 34 -18.86 -10.44 -7.85
N ASN A 35 -18.97 -9.27 -7.22
CA ASN A 35 -19.18 -7.99 -7.88
C ASN A 35 -18.34 -6.87 -7.23
N ILE A 36 -18.40 -5.67 -7.78
CA ILE A 36 -17.65 -4.50 -7.30
C ILE A 36 -18.06 -4.12 -5.88
N PHE A 37 -19.37 -4.17 -5.58
CA PHE A 37 -19.88 -3.85 -4.24
C PHE A 37 -19.31 -4.80 -3.18
N ASP A 38 -19.31 -6.11 -3.43
CA ASP A 38 -18.72 -7.09 -2.51
C ASP A 38 -17.24 -6.80 -2.23
N LEU A 39 -16.51 -6.30 -3.25
CA LEU A 39 -15.10 -5.96 -3.10
C LEU A 39 -14.90 -4.70 -2.27
N LEU A 40 -15.72 -3.66 -2.49
CA LEU A 40 -15.71 -2.43 -1.70
C LEU A 40 -16.10 -2.67 -0.24
N TRP A 41 -16.99 -3.62 0.03
CA TRP A 41 -17.40 -3.96 1.39
C TRP A 41 -16.33 -4.71 2.18
N ARG A 42 -15.22 -5.09 1.54
CA ARG A 42 -14.03 -5.61 2.22
C ARG A 42 -13.14 -4.45 2.66
N LEU A 43 -13.49 -3.91 3.81
CA LEU A 43 -12.77 -2.78 4.41
C LEU A 43 -11.32 -3.15 4.76
N PRO A 44 -10.41 -2.17 4.80
CA PRO A 44 -9.05 -2.37 5.28
C PRO A 44 -9.03 -2.93 6.70
N LYS A 45 -8.12 -3.88 6.96
CA LYS A 45 -7.91 -4.46 8.28
C LYS A 45 -7.13 -3.53 9.20
N SER A 46 -6.21 -2.75 8.62
CA SER A 46 -5.36 -1.81 9.34
C SER A 46 -4.82 -0.75 8.40
N TYR A 47 -4.33 0.31 9.00
CA TYR A 47 -3.69 1.42 8.31
C TYR A 47 -2.26 1.56 8.83
N THR A 48 -1.32 1.82 7.93
CA THR A 48 0.07 2.12 8.27
C THR A 48 0.40 3.51 7.79
N ASP A 49 0.65 4.41 8.71
CA ASP A 49 1.13 5.74 8.37
C ASP A 49 2.61 5.66 7.97
N ARG A 50 2.88 6.15 6.76
CA ARG A 50 4.24 6.26 6.21
C ARG A 50 4.55 7.69 5.81
N SER A 51 3.70 8.64 6.22
CA SER A 51 3.83 10.06 5.86
C SER A 51 5.04 10.71 6.54
N LEU A 52 5.41 10.20 7.72
CA LEU A 52 6.55 10.73 8.46
C LEU A 52 7.83 10.04 8.01
N THR A 53 8.73 10.82 7.42
CA THR A 53 10.10 10.41 7.18
C THR A 53 10.96 10.73 8.41
N CYS A 54 11.96 9.90 8.66
CA CYS A 54 12.95 10.14 9.72
C CYS A 54 14.35 9.88 9.18
N ASP A 55 15.35 10.39 9.89
CA ASP A 55 16.74 10.14 9.60
C ASP A 55 17.19 8.78 10.15
N ILE A 56 18.34 8.26 9.66
CA ILE A 56 18.84 6.94 10.09
C ILE A 56 19.19 6.94 11.58
N CYS A 57 19.63 8.06 12.15
CA CYS A 57 19.92 8.16 13.59
C CYS A 57 18.68 7.99 14.48
N ASP A 58 17.48 8.30 13.97
CA ASP A 58 16.22 8.25 14.70
C ASP A 58 15.43 6.94 14.48
N LEU A 59 16.06 5.96 13.84
CA LEU A 59 15.44 4.67 13.55
C LEU A 59 15.15 3.87 14.83
N GLN A 60 13.97 3.31 14.88
CA GLN A 60 13.49 2.47 15.98
C GLN A 60 13.30 1.03 15.53
N ILE A 61 14.09 0.12 16.11
CA ILE A 61 14.01 -1.31 15.79
C ILE A 61 12.60 -1.85 16.07
N GLY A 62 12.09 -2.63 15.14
CA GLY A 62 10.76 -3.25 15.21
C GLY A 62 9.65 -2.40 14.61
N LYS A 63 9.82 -1.08 14.43
CA LYS A 63 8.85 -0.20 13.80
C LYS A 63 8.94 -0.20 12.28
N ILE A 64 7.83 0.15 11.63
CA ILE A 64 7.79 0.46 10.21
C ILE A 64 8.03 1.95 10.07
N GLN A 65 9.11 2.32 9.37
CA GLN A 65 9.51 3.72 9.19
C GLN A 65 9.87 3.98 7.73
N THR A 66 9.77 5.23 7.33
CA THR A 66 10.15 5.72 6.00
C THR A 66 11.40 6.58 6.14
N ILE A 67 12.38 6.34 5.28
CA ILE A 67 13.66 7.07 5.26
C ILE A 67 14.04 7.43 3.83
N ASN A 68 14.72 8.56 3.70
CA ASN A 68 15.34 8.99 2.44
C ASN A 68 16.81 8.63 2.49
N ILE A 69 17.28 7.85 1.53
CA ILE A 69 18.64 7.28 1.52
C ILE A 69 19.29 7.44 0.16
N ILE A 70 20.60 7.36 0.16
CA ILE A 70 21.43 7.25 -1.04
C ILE A 70 22.10 5.88 -1.05
N PRO A 71 21.80 5.00 -2.04
CA PRO A 71 22.50 3.73 -2.21
C PRO A 71 23.95 3.98 -2.64
N THR A 72 24.91 3.38 -1.93
CA THR A 72 26.35 3.62 -2.16
C THR A 72 27.07 2.41 -2.73
N LYS A 73 26.66 1.19 -2.37
CA LYS A 73 27.38 -0.03 -2.80
C LYS A 73 26.45 -1.23 -2.88
N TYR A 74 26.57 -1.99 -3.96
CA TYR A 74 25.93 -3.31 -4.09
C TYR A 74 26.84 -4.44 -3.62
N HIS A 75 26.22 -5.45 -3.01
CA HIS A 75 26.81 -6.74 -2.72
C HIS A 75 25.88 -7.83 -3.25
N PHE A 76 26.24 -8.43 -4.36
CA PHE A 76 25.51 -9.51 -5.00
C PHE A 76 26.32 -10.81 -4.87
N PRO A 77 25.99 -11.66 -3.91
CA PRO A 77 26.73 -12.91 -3.70
C PRO A 77 26.46 -13.88 -4.85
N ARG A 78 27.49 -14.56 -5.32
CA ARG A 78 27.37 -15.62 -6.34
C ARG A 78 26.81 -16.92 -5.77
N ILE A 79 26.72 -17.03 -4.46
CA ILE A 79 26.24 -18.22 -3.76
C ILE A 79 24.70 -18.20 -3.73
N ARG A 80 24.11 -19.30 -4.19
CA ARG A 80 22.66 -19.48 -4.18
C ARG A 80 22.12 -19.38 -2.73
N ASN A 81 20.96 -18.75 -2.56
CA ASN A 81 20.28 -18.53 -1.28
C ASN A 81 20.87 -17.45 -0.35
N LEU A 82 21.95 -16.78 -0.73
CA LEU A 82 22.34 -15.57 -0.01
C LEU A 82 21.57 -14.36 -0.53
N PRO A 83 21.14 -13.45 0.35
CA PRO A 83 20.40 -12.26 -0.08
C PRO A 83 21.30 -11.25 -0.78
N ASN A 84 20.75 -10.52 -1.71
CA ASN A 84 21.37 -9.31 -2.23
C ASN A 84 21.35 -8.23 -1.17
N LYS A 85 22.43 -7.49 -1.05
CA LYS A 85 22.59 -6.42 -0.08
C LYS A 85 22.96 -5.13 -0.79
N VAL A 86 22.36 -4.03 -0.38
CA VAL A 86 22.72 -2.68 -0.80
C VAL A 86 23.06 -1.87 0.43
N ASN A 87 24.28 -1.32 0.47
CA ASN A 87 24.63 -0.35 1.49
C ASN A 87 24.06 1.00 1.09
N CYS A 88 23.39 1.63 2.03
CA CYS A 88 22.77 2.93 1.85
C CYS A 88 23.14 3.84 3.01
N GLU A 89 23.08 5.15 2.78
CA GLU A 89 23.37 6.14 3.82
C GLU A 89 22.50 7.38 3.63
N ASP A 90 22.36 8.14 4.69
CA ASP A 90 21.95 9.54 4.70
C ASP A 90 23.04 10.39 5.37
N GLN A 91 22.73 11.63 5.71
CA GLN A 91 23.67 12.53 6.39
C GLN A 91 23.95 12.11 7.84
N THR A 92 23.14 11.24 8.44
CA THR A 92 23.14 10.90 9.86
C THR A 92 23.67 9.48 10.15
N GLY A 93 23.65 8.59 9.14
CA GLY A 93 24.05 7.21 9.39
C GLY A 93 24.08 6.31 8.16
N LYS A 94 24.21 5.00 8.43
CA LYS A 94 24.28 3.95 7.42
C LYS A 94 23.28 2.85 7.73
N ILE A 95 22.64 2.33 6.66
CA ILE A 95 21.68 1.24 6.74
C ILE A 95 21.91 0.24 5.61
N ASP A 96 21.62 -1.03 5.86
CA ASP A 96 21.71 -2.09 4.88
C ASP A 96 20.31 -2.46 4.37
N CYS A 97 20.09 -2.38 3.07
CA CYS A 97 18.88 -2.91 2.41
C CYS A 97 19.14 -4.35 1.96
N ILE A 98 18.37 -5.30 2.48
CA ILE A 98 18.54 -6.74 2.24
C ILE A 98 17.38 -7.24 1.36
N PHE A 99 17.70 -7.95 0.30
CA PHE A 99 16.74 -8.48 -0.65
C PHE A 99 16.88 -9.99 -0.80
N PHE A 100 15.93 -10.74 -0.28
CA PHE A 100 15.81 -12.17 -0.52
C PHE A 100 15.04 -12.43 -1.82
N ASN A 101 15.43 -13.45 -2.56
CA ASN A 101 14.75 -13.90 -3.77
C ASN A 101 14.54 -12.80 -4.83
N SER A 102 15.51 -11.92 -4.98
CA SER A 102 15.45 -10.80 -5.93
C SER A 102 16.60 -10.89 -6.93
N TYR A 103 16.32 -10.56 -8.20
CA TYR A 103 17.35 -10.47 -9.23
C TYR A 103 18.15 -9.16 -9.12
N GLU A 104 19.43 -9.20 -9.44
CA GLU A 104 20.31 -8.01 -9.43
C GLU A 104 19.73 -6.85 -10.25
N GLY A 105 19.27 -7.12 -11.47
CA GLY A 105 18.70 -6.09 -12.34
C GLY A 105 17.49 -5.38 -11.73
N TYR A 106 16.67 -6.10 -10.97
CA TYR A 106 15.56 -5.49 -10.24
C TYR A 106 16.07 -4.58 -9.12
N VAL A 107 17.04 -5.06 -8.31
CA VAL A 107 17.61 -4.28 -7.20
C VAL A 107 18.28 -3.01 -7.72
N ARG A 108 19.09 -3.11 -8.80
CA ARG A 108 19.71 -1.94 -9.45
C ARG A 108 18.70 -0.93 -9.97
N LYS A 109 17.56 -1.39 -10.48
CA LYS A 109 16.49 -0.51 -10.99
C LYS A 109 15.81 0.27 -9.88
N ILE A 110 15.53 -0.36 -8.74
CA ILE A 110 14.79 0.28 -7.65
C ILE A 110 15.69 1.10 -6.70
N LEU A 111 16.96 0.73 -6.58
CA LEU A 111 17.96 1.41 -5.74
C LEU A 111 19.20 1.73 -6.59
N PRO A 112 19.13 2.70 -7.52
CA PRO A 112 20.28 3.13 -8.31
C PRO A 112 21.32 3.79 -7.41
N LEU A 113 22.62 3.55 -7.69
CA LEU A 113 23.71 4.15 -6.91
C LEU A 113 23.76 5.66 -7.06
N ASN A 114 24.09 6.32 -5.96
CA ASN A 114 24.30 7.77 -5.88
C ASN A 114 23.06 8.61 -6.25
N GLU A 115 21.88 8.01 -6.23
CA GLU A 115 20.63 8.73 -6.43
C GLU A 115 19.77 8.64 -5.16
N PRO A 116 19.10 9.74 -4.74
CA PRO A 116 18.22 9.71 -3.58
C PRO A 116 17.00 8.82 -3.85
N VAL A 117 16.65 7.99 -2.88
CA VAL A 117 15.51 7.09 -2.95
C VAL A 117 14.86 7.02 -1.58
N SER A 118 13.54 7.11 -1.53
CA SER A 118 12.75 6.84 -0.33
C SER A 118 12.44 5.37 -0.22
N ILE A 119 12.65 4.82 0.97
CA ILE A 119 12.31 3.44 1.29
C ILE A 119 11.46 3.38 2.55
N SER A 120 10.54 2.43 2.59
CA SER A 120 9.74 2.17 3.78
C SER A 120 9.64 0.68 4.06
N GLY A 121 9.86 0.32 5.32
CA GLY A 121 9.83 -1.06 5.77
C GLY A 121 10.05 -1.20 7.26
N LYS A 122 10.00 -2.43 7.74
CA LYS A 122 10.28 -2.73 9.15
C LYS A 122 11.78 -2.63 9.41
N ILE A 123 12.13 -1.82 10.41
CA ILE A 123 13.52 -1.65 10.84
C ILE A 123 13.95 -2.84 11.69
N THR A 124 15.09 -3.40 11.36
CA THR A 124 15.75 -4.46 12.12
C THR A 124 17.21 -4.09 12.36
N SER A 125 17.92 -4.89 13.15
CA SER A 125 19.36 -4.72 13.39
C SER A 125 20.07 -6.05 13.22
N TYR A 126 21.24 -6.02 12.61
CA TYR A 126 22.15 -7.17 12.52
C TYR A 126 23.60 -6.73 12.67
N LYS A 127 24.32 -7.35 13.59
CA LYS A 127 25.73 -7.01 13.90
C LYS A 127 25.97 -5.52 14.13
N GLY A 128 25.06 -4.88 14.88
CA GLY A 128 25.15 -3.45 15.21
C GLY A 128 24.80 -2.47 14.08
N ARG A 129 24.29 -2.94 12.95
CA ARG A 129 23.83 -2.10 11.83
C ARG A 129 22.33 -2.18 11.64
N TYR A 130 21.72 -1.07 11.36
CA TYR A 130 20.31 -1.04 10.93
C TYR A 130 20.14 -1.75 9.59
N GLN A 131 19.04 -2.45 9.46
CA GLN A 131 18.65 -3.15 8.24
C GLN A 131 17.17 -2.98 7.93
N ILE A 132 16.86 -2.93 6.64
CA ILE A 132 15.50 -3.15 6.12
C ILE A 132 15.56 -4.37 5.20
N THR A 133 14.79 -5.39 5.54
CA THR A 133 14.70 -6.62 4.74
C THR A 133 13.46 -6.56 3.87
N ASN A 134 13.64 -6.76 2.55
CA ASN A 134 12.58 -6.70 1.54
C ASN A 134 11.67 -5.47 1.77
N PRO A 135 12.19 -4.24 1.60
CA PRO A 135 11.42 -3.03 1.87
C PRO A 135 10.06 -3.09 1.15
N THR A 136 9.02 -2.70 1.87
CA THR A 136 7.64 -2.78 1.36
C THR A 136 7.42 -1.81 0.21
N TYR A 137 8.03 -0.62 0.33
CA TYR A 137 7.98 0.43 -0.67
C TYR A 137 9.37 0.96 -0.94
N VAL A 138 9.65 1.21 -2.22
CA VAL A 138 10.87 1.85 -2.72
C VAL A 138 10.45 2.76 -3.85
N SER A 139 10.74 4.05 -3.79
CA SER A 139 10.40 5.00 -4.83
C SER A 139 11.37 6.18 -4.87
N LYS A 140 11.60 6.72 -6.06
CA LYS A 140 12.27 8.02 -6.23
C LYS A 140 11.30 9.20 -5.98
N ASP A 141 10.00 8.94 -6.04
CA ASP A 141 8.95 9.90 -5.75
C ASP A 141 8.41 9.67 -4.34
N ASN A 142 8.74 10.57 -3.43
CA ASN A 142 8.37 10.51 -2.02
C ASN A 142 6.84 10.51 -1.85
N SER A 143 6.12 11.24 -2.69
CA SER A 143 4.66 11.37 -2.61
C SER A 143 3.92 10.03 -2.72
N LEU A 144 4.56 9.02 -3.32
CA LEU A 144 4.01 7.66 -3.43
C LEU A 144 4.16 6.83 -2.16
N ILE A 145 5.07 7.22 -1.28
CA ILE A 145 5.35 6.50 -0.02
C ILE A 145 4.81 7.27 1.17
N GLU A 146 4.98 8.58 1.20
CA GLU A 146 4.62 9.48 2.30
C GLU A 146 3.10 9.66 2.40
N ARG A 147 2.41 8.58 2.71
CA ARG A 147 0.95 8.57 2.92
C ARG A 147 0.53 7.39 3.78
N VAL A 148 -0.72 7.44 4.21
CA VAL A 148 -1.35 6.30 4.88
C VAL A 148 -1.60 5.19 3.87
N HIS A 149 -1.14 3.99 4.18
CA HIS A 149 -1.32 2.80 3.38
C HIS A 149 -2.28 1.82 4.06
N ASN A 150 -3.25 1.37 3.31
CA ASN A 150 -4.21 0.38 3.77
C ASN A 150 -3.62 -1.02 3.69
N THR A 151 -3.89 -1.82 4.70
CA THR A 151 -3.62 -3.25 4.68
C THR A 151 -4.94 -4.01 4.63
N TYR A 152 -5.10 -4.87 3.64
CA TYR A 152 -6.29 -5.69 3.48
C TYR A 152 -6.04 -7.12 3.96
N SER A 153 -7.10 -7.77 4.44
CA SER A 153 -7.07 -9.21 4.70
C SER A 153 -7.08 -9.96 3.36
N LEU A 154 -5.88 -10.17 2.82
CA LEU A 154 -5.71 -10.78 1.49
C LEU A 154 -5.94 -12.27 1.53
N THR A 155 -6.36 -12.79 0.39
CA THR A 155 -6.43 -14.23 0.10
C THR A 155 -5.12 -14.67 -0.53
N GLU A 156 -4.65 -15.86 -0.19
CA GLU A 156 -3.50 -16.47 -0.87
C GLU A 156 -3.66 -16.42 -2.39
N GLY A 157 -2.61 -15.95 -3.07
CA GLY A 157 -2.58 -15.79 -4.52
C GLY A 157 -2.91 -14.39 -5.04
N ILE A 158 -3.33 -13.44 -4.19
CA ILE A 158 -3.51 -12.02 -4.57
C ILE A 158 -2.49 -11.18 -3.81
N LYS A 159 -1.64 -10.46 -4.56
CA LYS A 159 -0.67 -9.53 -3.99
C LYS A 159 -1.36 -8.24 -3.54
N GLU A 160 -0.96 -7.68 -2.40
CA GLU A 160 -1.49 -6.42 -1.86
C GLU A 160 -1.47 -5.28 -2.89
N LYS A 161 -0.34 -5.07 -3.57
CA LYS A 161 -0.23 -4.06 -4.64
C LYS A 161 -1.28 -4.23 -5.74
N THR A 162 -1.62 -5.47 -6.10
CA THR A 162 -2.65 -5.74 -7.10
C THR A 162 -4.03 -5.40 -6.56
N TYR A 163 -4.32 -5.81 -5.33
CA TYR A 163 -5.59 -5.52 -4.67
C TYR A 163 -5.82 -4.01 -4.53
N THR A 164 -4.83 -3.28 -4.02
CA THR A 164 -4.88 -1.82 -3.88
C THR A 164 -5.10 -1.12 -5.23
N LYS A 165 -4.45 -1.58 -6.32
CA LYS A 165 -4.69 -1.03 -7.66
C LYS A 165 -6.14 -1.24 -8.12
N ILE A 166 -6.73 -2.39 -7.84
CA ILE A 166 -8.13 -2.69 -8.18
C ILE A 166 -9.05 -1.77 -7.39
N ILE A 167 -8.87 -1.65 -6.08
CA ILE A 167 -9.66 -0.73 -5.24
C ILE A 167 -9.54 0.71 -5.75
N ASN A 168 -8.33 1.21 -5.99
CA ASN A 168 -8.12 2.57 -6.49
C ASN A 168 -8.80 2.81 -7.85
N GLN A 169 -8.86 1.80 -8.72
CA GLN A 169 -9.61 1.88 -9.97
C GLN A 169 -11.11 2.00 -9.73
N ILE A 170 -11.64 1.26 -8.76
CA ILE A 170 -13.06 1.32 -8.38
C ILE A 170 -13.39 2.69 -7.81
N LEU A 171 -12.58 3.20 -6.87
CA LEU A 171 -12.81 4.50 -6.23
C LEU A 171 -12.80 5.65 -7.23
N LYS A 172 -11.93 5.61 -8.25
CA LYS A 172 -11.88 6.62 -9.32
C LYS A 172 -13.13 6.66 -10.18
N ASN A 173 -13.84 5.54 -10.28
CA ASN A 173 -15.05 5.39 -11.09
C ASN A 173 -16.30 5.17 -10.22
N LEU A 174 -16.20 5.43 -8.92
CA LEU A 174 -17.28 5.22 -7.98
C LEU A 174 -18.44 6.16 -8.33
N PRO A 175 -19.63 5.63 -8.67
CA PRO A 175 -20.77 6.48 -9.00
C PRO A 175 -21.29 7.16 -7.73
N THR A 176 -21.75 8.39 -7.88
CA THR A 176 -22.47 9.07 -6.80
C THR A 176 -23.83 8.41 -6.63
N LEU A 177 -24.08 7.90 -5.44
CA LEU A 177 -25.39 7.37 -5.05
C LEU A 177 -26.21 8.44 -4.35
N ASN A 178 -27.53 8.40 -4.55
CA ASN A 178 -28.42 9.22 -3.75
C ASN A 178 -28.37 8.73 -2.30
N GLU A 179 -28.22 9.66 -1.36
CA GLU A 179 -28.19 9.32 0.04
C GLU A 179 -29.55 8.76 0.48
N TRP A 180 -29.55 7.61 1.12
CA TRP A 180 -30.75 6.91 1.58
C TRP A 180 -30.90 6.87 3.10
N HIS A 181 -29.88 7.33 3.82
CA HIS A 181 -29.93 7.39 5.28
C HIS A 181 -30.86 8.52 5.76
N ASN A 182 -31.47 8.30 6.91
CA ASN A 182 -32.25 9.34 7.57
C ASN A 182 -31.36 10.53 7.92
N LYS A 183 -31.85 11.74 7.71
CA LYS A 183 -31.15 13.00 8.01
C LYS A 183 -30.73 13.13 9.48
N GLU A 184 -31.49 12.57 10.41
CA GLU A 184 -31.14 12.57 11.82
C GLU A 184 -29.93 11.67 12.11
N ILE A 185 -29.87 10.53 11.45
CA ILE A 185 -28.70 9.62 11.52
C ILE A 185 -27.47 10.28 10.90
N LEU A 186 -27.62 10.91 9.73
CA LEU A 186 -26.51 11.58 9.06
C LEU A 186 -25.90 12.70 9.92
N LYS A 187 -26.72 13.43 10.69
CA LYS A 187 -26.20 14.46 11.61
C LYS A 187 -25.26 13.90 12.67
N LEU A 188 -25.44 12.66 13.10
CA LEU A 188 -24.54 11.99 14.04
C LEU A 188 -23.14 11.68 13.44
N PHE A 189 -23.06 11.72 12.11
CA PHE A 189 -21.83 11.47 11.35
C PHE A 189 -21.45 12.67 10.47
N ASP A 190 -21.61 13.88 10.97
CA ASP A 190 -21.25 15.14 10.31
C ASP A 190 -21.87 15.32 8.90
N ASN A 191 -23.03 14.70 8.65
CA ASN A 191 -23.71 14.63 7.35
C ASN A 191 -22.84 14.02 6.23
N GLU A 192 -21.93 13.14 6.58
CA GLU A 192 -21.07 12.48 5.59
C GLU A 192 -21.87 11.52 4.70
N SER A 193 -21.71 11.64 3.39
CA SER A 193 -22.37 10.75 2.45
C SER A 193 -21.75 9.34 2.46
N TRP A 194 -22.53 8.35 2.01
CA TRP A 194 -22.00 7.00 1.82
C TRP A 194 -20.76 6.98 0.91
N ASN A 195 -20.77 7.76 -0.18
CA ASN A 195 -19.63 7.86 -1.08
C ASN A 195 -18.36 8.37 -0.37
N ASP A 196 -18.50 9.45 0.42
CA ASP A 196 -17.38 10.04 1.14
C ASP A 196 -16.83 9.07 2.19
N SER A 197 -17.71 8.41 2.93
CA SER A 197 -17.33 7.40 3.93
C SER A 197 -16.56 6.23 3.30
N ILE A 198 -17.03 5.69 2.17
CA ILE A 198 -16.33 4.62 1.46
C ILE A 198 -14.96 5.08 0.94
N ILE A 199 -14.89 6.29 0.38
CA ILE A 199 -13.61 6.85 -0.10
C ILE A 199 -12.64 7.02 1.06
N LYS A 200 -13.06 7.61 2.18
CA LYS A 200 -12.22 7.78 3.37
C LYS A 200 -11.71 6.45 3.92
N LEU A 201 -12.57 5.43 3.99
CA LEU A 201 -12.19 4.11 4.48
C LEU A 201 -11.14 3.44 3.59
N HIS A 202 -11.21 3.64 2.30
CA HIS A 202 -10.29 3.01 1.34
C HIS A 202 -9.10 3.88 0.93
N ASP A 203 -9.15 5.18 1.12
CA ASP A 203 -8.07 6.13 0.80
C ASP A 203 -7.99 7.23 1.87
N PRO A 204 -7.60 6.88 3.11
CA PRO A 204 -7.48 7.85 4.19
C PRO A 204 -6.33 8.81 3.92
N LYS A 205 -6.59 10.11 4.04
CA LYS A 205 -5.56 11.13 3.85
C LYS A 205 -4.64 11.25 5.06
N ASN A 206 -5.16 11.00 6.27
CA ASN A 206 -4.37 10.88 7.48
C ASN A 206 -5.08 9.98 8.53
N ILE A 207 -4.32 9.44 9.50
CA ILE A 207 -4.84 8.51 10.52
C ILE A 207 -5.60 9.24 11.63
N GLU A 208 -5.33 10.50 11.89
CA GLU A 208 -5.96 11.25 12.99
C GLU A 208 -7.47 11.34 12.81
N ASN A 209 -7.93 11.42 11.55
CA ASN A 209 -9.36 11.41 11.22
C ASN A 209 -10.09 10.10 11.59
N PHE A 210 -9.35 9.01 11.88
CA PHE A 210 -9.94 7.73 12.30
C PHE A 210 -10.03 7.56 13.81
N ARG A 211 -9.18 8.26 14.58
CA ARG A 211 -9.18 8.15 16.05
C ARG A 211 -10.28 8.93 16.73
N SER A 212 -10.87 9.89 16.05
CA SER A 212 -11.96 10.72 16.58
C SER A 212 -13.35 10.10 16.41
N ASN A 213 -13.49 8.99 15.67
CA ASN A 213 -14.79 8.40 15.31
C ASN A 213 -14.99 6.95 15.81
N PHE A 214 -14.14 6.48 16.76
CA PHE A 214 -14.30 5.20 17.43
C PHE A 214 -14.12 5.32 18.94
#